data_ce194166ac5359b445b47d5d24c2e540
#
_entry.id   ce194166ac5359b445b47d5d24c2e540
#
_cell.length_a   1.000
_cell.length_b   1.000
_cell.length_c   1.000
_cell.angle_alpha   90.00
_cell.angle_beta   90.00
_cell.angle_gamma   90.00
#
_symmetry.space_group_name_H-M   'P 1'
#
loop_
_entity.id
_entity.type
_entity.pdbx_description
1 polymer ?
#
loop_
_entity_poly.entity_id
_entity_poly.type
_entity_poly.pdbx_seq_one_letter_code
_entity_poly.pdbx_strand_id
1 'polypeptide(L)'
;IPTGVEAMKQMGKSTKAFEVTATEDDSFFEPEKLKEFDAVIFLNTTGEVFKSKEAGREDKLKKSLVDFVKSGKGLVGMHSATDTYKNWKDFNDMMGGAFAGHPWHTKIRVKNLEPTHPLNAAFAGKDFEVADEIYQFRKDTASADERRMLLSLSGEIVDKGKGNTGKEGLYPIAWLDKYGEGRIFYCSLGHRDEIYWNPQVLKHYLAGIQYALGDLDAAAEPKKVSSTDFLRGTKNLASK
;
A
#
# COMPACT_ATOMS: atom_id res chain seq x y z
N ILE A 1 -10.07 -9.39 6.39
CA ILE A 1 -10.86 -8.23 5.89
C ILE A 1 -11.74 -7.64 7.00
N PRO A 2 -12.57 -8.40 7.76
CA PRO A 2 -13.42 -7.80 8.80
C PRO A 2 -12.65 -6.95 9.82
N THR A 3 -11.52 -7.44 10.30
CA THR A 3 -10.64 -6.75 11.24
C THR A 3 -10.11 -5.43 10.69
N GLY A 4 -9.68 -5.41 9.42
CA GLY A 4 -9.22 -4.18 8.78
C GLY A 4 -10.34 -3.14 8.63
N VAL A 5 -11.55 -3.56 8.25
CA VAL A 5 -12.72 -2.67 8.16
C VAL A 5 -13.05 -2.08 9.53
N GLU A 6 -13.05 -2.90 10.58
CA GLU A 6 -13.30 -2.42 11.94
C GLU A 6 -12.22 -1.44 12.41
N ALA A 7 -10.95 -1.74 12.14
CA ALA A 7 -9.85 -0.85 12.49
C ALA A 7 -9.97 0.52 11.79
N MET A 8 -10.34 0.56 10.52
CA MET A 8 -10.55 1.83 9.79
C MET A 8 -11.73 2.62 10.37
N LYS A 9 -12.86 1.96 10.67
CA LYS A 9 -14.01 2.61 11.31
C LYS A 9 -13.65 3.17 12.68
N GLN A 10 -12.96 2.39 13.51
CA GLN A 10 -12.52 2.85 14.84
C GLN A 10 -11.51 3.99 14.74
N MET A 11 -10.59 3.93 13.78
CA MET A 11 -9.62 4.99 13.52
C MET A 11 -10.32 6.29 13.16
N GLY A 12 -11.23 6.30 12.20
CA GLY A 12 -11.98 7.48 11.82
C GLY A 12 -12.77 8.05 13.00
N LYS A 13 -13.51 7.19 13.72
CA LYS A 13 -14.30 7.60 14.89
C LYS A 13 -13.46 8.19 16.03
N SER A 14 -12.31 7.57 16.35
CA SER A 14 -11.48 7.98 17.49
C SER A 14 -10.65 9.21 17.21
N THR A 15 -10.15 9.36 15.98
CA THR A 15 -9.31 10.49 15.59
C THR A 15 -10.12 11.68 15.08
N LYS A 16 -11.34 11.44 14.59
CA LYS A 16 -12.18 12.41 13.87
C LYS A 16 -11.50 12.98 12.62
N ALA A 17 -10.50 12.28 12.09
CA ALA A 17 -9.76 12.71 10.91
C ALA A 17 -10.52 12.42 9.61
N PHE A 18 -11.40 11.42 9.60
CA PHE A 18 -12.21 11.05 8.44
C PHE A 18 -13.44 10.22 8.84
N GLU A 19 -14.41 10.17 7.96
CA GLU A 19 -15.57 9.28 8.07
C GLU A 19 -15.42 8.09 7.11
N VAL A 20 -15.95 6.93 7.49
CA VAL A 20 -15.79 5.68 6.74
C VAL A 20 -17.13 5.15 6.28
N THR A 21 -17.29 5.04 4.98
CA THR A 21 -18.31 4.18 4.34
C THR A 21 -17.63 2.92 3.84
N ALA A 22 -17.90 1.77 4.48
CA ALA A 22 -17.36 0.48 4.07
C ALA A 22 -18.42 -0.32 3.30
N THR A 23 -18.08 -0.76 2.10
CA THR A 23 -19.01 -1.48 1.21
C THR A 23 -18.25 -2.45 0.30
N GLU A 24 -18.95 -3.50 -0.13
CA GLU A 24 -18.55 -4.38 -1.24
C GLU A 24 -19.40 -4.11 -2.50
N ASP A 25 -20.30 -3.13 -2.44
CA ASP A 25 -21.15 -2.73 -3.56
C ASP A 25 -20.37 -1.80 -4.51
N ASP A 26 -20.04 -2.30 -5.69
CA ASP A 26 -19.30 -1.56 -6.71
C ASP A 26 -20.12 -0.39 -7.33
N SER A 27 -21.44 -0.32 -7.07
CA SER A 27 -22.24 0.83 -7.49
C SER A 27 -21.80 2.17 -6.87
N PHE A 28 -21.01 2.13 -5.78
CA PHE A 28 -20.38 3.32 -5.22
C PHE A 28 -19.31 3.93 -6.12
N PHE A 29 -18.84 3.19 -7.13
CA PHE A 29 -17.93 3.70 -8.17
C PHE A 29 -18.66 4.34 -9.36
N GLU A 30 -20.01 4.35 -9.37
CA GLU A 30 -20.73 5.17 -10.34
C GLU A 30 -20.37 6.65 -10.14
N PRO A 31 -20.12 7.42 -11.23
CA PRO A 31 -19.57 8.79 -11.13
C PRO A 31 -20.34 9.69 -10.16
N GLU A 32 -21.68 9.57 -10.15
CA GLU A 32 -22.54 10.41 -9.32
C GLU A 32 -22.45 10.09 -7.82
N LYS A 33 -22.08 8.85 -7.47
CA LYS A 33 -21.85 8.45 -6.08
C LYS A 33 -20.41 8.70 -5.67
N LEU A 34 -19.46 8.30 -6.53
CA LEU A 34 -18.04 8.37 -6.21
C LEU A 34 -17.59 9.81 -5.93
N LYS A 35 -18.13 10.80 -6.62
CA LYS A 35 -17.80 12.23 -6.42
C LYS A 35 -18.09 12.75 -5.01
N GLU A 36 -18.96 12.07 -4.23
CA GLU A 36 -19.30 12.45 -2.86
C GLU A 36 -18.17 12.12 -1.86
N PHE A 37 -17.18 11.34 -2.28
CA PHE A 37 -16.05 10.94 -1.44
C PHE A 37 -14.81 11.78 -1.75
N ASP A 38 -13.88 11.82 -0.78
CA ASP A 38 -12.59 12.50 -0.93
C ASP A 38 -11.44 11.52 -1.18
N ALA A 39 -11.62 10.26 -0.79
CA ALA A 39 -10.67 9.20 -1.07
C ALA A 39 -11.35 7.83 -1.16
N VAL A 40 -10.70 6.90 -1.84
CA VAL A 40 -11.07 5.48 -1.87
C VAL A 40 -9.95 4.65 -1.24
N ILE A 41 -10.33 3.70 -0.38
CA ILE A 41 -9.41 2.72 0.21
C ILE A 41 -9.72 1.33 -0.37
N PHE A 42 -8.80 0.78 -1.14
CA PHE A 42 -8.79 -0.62 -1.51
C PHE A 42 -8.18 -1.41 -0.34
N LEU A 43 -9.05 -1.93 0.53
CA LEU A 43 -8.65 -2.65 1.74
C LEU A 43 -8.69 -4.16 1.49
N ASN A 44 -7.55 -4.78 1.34
CA ASN A 44 -7.39 -6.22 1.11
C ASN A 44 -8.24 -6.75 -0.07
N THR A 45 -8.42 -5.93 -1.09
CA THR A 45 -9.14 -6.34 -2.31
C THR A 45 -8.25 -7.19 -3.20
N THR A 46 -8.85 -8.07 -3.99
CA THR A 46 -8.16 -8.91 -4.97
C THR A 46 -9.06 -9.14 -6.19
N GLY A 47 -8.47 -9.46 -7.33
CA GLY A 47 -9.19 -9.82 -8.54
C GLY A 47 -9.88 -8.63 -9.22
N GLU A 48 -10.98 -8.87 -9.90
CA GLU A 48 -11.68 -7.89 -10.74
C GLU A 48 -12.95 -7.41 -10.02
N VAL A 49 -12.83 -6.35 -9.23
CA VAL A 49 -13.89 -5.87 -8.31
C VAL A 49 -15.09 -5.24 -9.01
N PHE A 50 -14.94 -4.79 -10.28
CA PHE A 50 -16.05 -4.22 -11.08
C PHE A 50 -16.60 -5.19 -12.11
N LYS A 51 -16.22 -6.47 -12.04
CA LYS A 51 -16.65 -7.47 -13.03
C LYS A 51 -18.17 -7.57 -13.12
N SER A 52 -18.70 -7.32 -14.30
CA SER A 52 -20.13 -7.29 -14.56
C SER A 52 -20.48 -8.05 -15.83
N LYS A 53 -21.72 -8.58 -15.87
CA LYS A 53 -22.31 -9.15 -17.10
C LYS A 53 -22.99 -8.08 -17.97
N GLU A 54 -23.21 -6.89 -17.41
CA GLU A 54 -23.74 -5.75 -18.12
C GLU A 54 -22.68 -5.14 -19.02
N ALA A 55 -22.96 -5.05 -20.32
CA ALA A 55 -22.00 -4.56 -21.31
C ALA A 55 -21.59 -3.11 -21.02
N GLY A 56 -20.29 -2.85 -20.99
CA GLY A 56 -19.72 -1.51 -20.79
C GLY A 56 -19.75 -1.01 -19.34
N ARG A 57 -20.41 -1.71 -18.41
CA ARG A 57 -20.47 -1.27 -17.02
C ARG A 57 -19.10 -1.29 -16.34
N GLU A 58 -18.33 -2.35 -16.51
CA GLU A 58 -16.99 -2.45 -15.95
C GLU A 58 -16.09 -1.31 -16.44
N ASP A 59 -16.09 -1.02 -17.75
CA ASP A 59 -15.29 0.07 -18.33
C ASP A 59 -15.73 1.44 -17.80
N LYS A 60 -17.03 1.64 -17.58
CA LYS A 60 -17.57 2.86 -16.98
C LYS A 60 -17.05 3.06 -15.56
N LEU A 61 -17.08 2.02 -14.71
CA LEU A 61 -16.60 2.10 -13.33
C LEU A 61 -15.07 2.28 -13.27
N LYS A 62 -14.33 1.60 -14.15
CA LYS A 62 -12.88 1.80 -14.32
C LYS A 62 -12.56 3.25 -14.68
N LYS A 63 -13.26 3.80 -15.67
CA LYS A 63 -13.08 5.19 -16.07
C LYS A 63 -13.44 6.14 -14.93
N SER A 64 -14.52 5.89 -14.21
CA SER A 64 -14.92 6.68 -13.05
C SER A 64 -13.83 6.75 -11.99
N LEU A 65 -13.23 5.62 -11.62
CA LEU A 65 -12.12 5.57 -10.68
C LEU A 65 -10.90 6.37 -11.17
N VAL A 66 -10.52 6.19 -12.45
CA VAL A 66 -9.39 6.92 -13.03
C VAL A 66 -9.62 8.44 -13.02
N ASP A 67 -10.80 8.87 -13.44
CA ASP A 67 -11.16 10.30 -13.47
C ASP A 67 -11.21 10.88 -12.04
N PHE A 68 -11.75 10.13 -11.09
CA PHE A 68 -11.79 10.51 -9.68
C PHE A 68 -10.40 10.78 -9.12
N VAL A 69 -9.47 9.83 -9.30
CA VAL A 69 -8.11 9.99 -8.81
C VAL A 69 -7.39 11.13 -9.54
N LYS A 70 -7.47 11.19 -10.89
CA LYS A 70 -6.85 12.26 -11.68
C LYS A 70 -7.32 13.66 -11.32
N SER A 71 -8.56 13.78 -10.83
CA SER A 71 -9.13 15.08 -10.41
C SER A 71 -8.60 15.62 -9.08
N GLY A 72 -7.70 14.89 -8.39
CA GLY A 72 -7.11 15.33 -7.13
C GLY A 72 -7.60 14.58 -5.89
N LYS A 73 -8.48 13.59 -6.08
CA LYS A 73 -8.97 12.74 -4.98
C LYS A 73 -7.95 11.68 -4.57
N GLY A 74 -8.10 11.16 -3.34
CA GLY A 74 -7.16 10.21 -2.78
C GLY A 74 -7.38 8.76 -3.17
N LEU A 75 -6.30 8.01 -3.31
CA LEU A 75 -6.33 6.54 -3.42
C LEU A 75 -5.41 5.92 -2.38
N VAL A 76 -5.95 5.01 -1.60
CA VAL A 76 -5.19 4.25 -0.62
C VAL A 76 -5.28 2.77 -0.94
N GLY A 77 -4.13 2.10 -0.99
CA GLY A 77 -4.06 0.65 -1.11
C GLY A 77 -3.50 0.01 0.15
N MET A 78 -4.18 -1.01 0.64
CA MET A 78 -3.72 -1.79 1.78
C MET A 78 -3.58 -3.26 1.41
N HIS A 79 -2.45 -3.81 1.73
CA HIS A 79 -2.09 -5.22 1.55
C HIS A 79 -2.38 -5.72 0.13
N SER A 80 -3.39 -6.58 -0.06
CA SER A 80 -3.69 -7.20 -1.35
C SER A 80 -4.30 -6.25 -2.39
N ALA A 81 -4.41 -4.96 -2.11
CA ALA A 81 -4.88 -3.99 -3.12
C ALA A 81 -4.11 -4.07 -4.45
N THR A 82 -2.80 -4.38 -4.42
CA THR A 82 -1.98 -4.58 -5.63
C THR A 82 -2.24 -5.92 -6.36
N ASP A 83 -3.03 -6.82 -5.79
CA ASP A 83 -3.53 -8.05 -6.43
C ASP A 83 -4.88 -7.82 -7.14
N THR A 84 -5.45 -6.63 -6.98
CA THR A 84 -6.64 -6.16 -7.71
C THR A 84 -6.21 -5.75 -9.11
N TYR A 85 -6.98 -6.17 -10.12
CA TYR A 85 -6.77 -5.77 -11.51
C TYR A 85 -5.32 -5.84 -12.03
N LYS A 86 -4.59 -6.88 -11.72
CA LYS A 86 -3.16 -7.05 -12.10
C LYS A 86 -2.84 -6.85 -13.58
N ASN A 87 -3.84 -6.94 -14.45
CA ASN A 87 -3.68 -6.77 -15.90
C ASN A 87 -4.27 -5.45 -16.43
N TRP A 88 -4.79 -4.60 -15.56
CA TRP A 88 -5.26 -3.27 -15.93
C TRP A 88 -4.17 -2.24 -15.63
N LYS A 89 -3.55 -1.77 -16.71
CA LYS A 89 -2.38 -0.88 -16.61
C LYS A 89 -2.64 0.38 -15.79
N ASP A 90 -3.76 1.08 -16.05
CA ASP A 90 -4.06 2.32 -15.30
C ASP A 90 -4.19 2.08 -13.79
N PHE A 91 -4.76 0.93 -13.37
CA PHE A 91 -4.83 0.59 -11.96
C PHE A 91 -3.46 0.33 -11.35
N ASN A 92 -2.60 -0.40 -12.08
CA ASN A 92 -1.23 -0.67 -11.64
C ASN A 92 -0.40 0.62 -11.57
N ASP A 93 -0.58 1.53 -12.53
CA ASP A 93 0.07 2.84 -12.52
C ASP A 93 -0.41 3.69 -11.34
N MET A 94 -1.73 3.75 -11.08
CA MET A 94 -2.30 4.45 -9.93
C MET A 94 -1.81 3.85 -8.60
N MET A 95 -1.94 2.52 -8.45
CA MET A 95 -1.58 1.84 -7.20
C MET A 95 -0.07 1.80 -6.96
N GLY A 96 0.71 1.98 -8.02
CA GLY A 96 2.16 2.02 -7.98
C GLY A 96 2.82 0.64 -7.97
N GLY A 97 2.07 -0.45 -8.08
CA GLY A 97 2.62 -1.80 -8.09
C GLY A 97 1.59 -2.84 -8.47
N ALA A 98 2.05 -3.97 -9.03
CA ALA A 98 1.24 -5.14 -9.31
C ALA A 98 1.84 -6.37 -8.62
N PHE A 99 1.02 -7.07 -7.85
CA PHE A 99 1.41 -8.26 -7.09
C PHE A 99 1.99 -9.35 -7.99
N ALA A 100 3.10 -9.96 -7.54
CA ALA A 100 3.77 -11.08 -8.21
C ALA A 100 3.89 -12.33 -7.33
N GLY A 101 3.81 -12.19 -6.01
CA GLY A 101 3.91 -13.30 -5.08
C GLY A 101 4.14 -12.83 -3.63
N HIS A 102 4.07 -13.80 -2.71
CA HIS A 102 4.29 -13.57 -1.27
C HIS A 102 5.20 -14.67 -0.69
N PRO A 103 6.52 -14.60 -0.93
CA PRO A 103 7.44 -15.68 -0.56
C PRO A 103 7.61 -15.87 0.95
N TRP A 104 7.29 -14.86 1.74
CA TRP A 104 7.48 -14.88 3.18
C TRP A 104 6.19 -14.57 3.94
N HIS A 105 5.92 -15.35 4.96
CA HIS A 105 4.86 -15.13 5.93
C HIS A 105 5.44 -15.37 7.32
N THR A 106 6.13 -14.39 7.87
CA THR A 106 6.98 -14.56 9.04
C THR A 106 7.25 -13.24 9.76
N LYS A 107 8.00 -13.31 10.85
CA LYS A 107 8.55 -12.13 11.51
C LYS A 107 9.65 -11.52 10.64
N ILE A 108 9.51 -10.25 10.36
CA ILE A 108 10.42 -9.46 9.52
C ILE A 108 10.87 -8.20 10.24
N ARG A 109 12.02 -7.69 9.83
CA ARG A 109 12.42 -6.32 10.14
C ARG A 109 12.09 -5.42 8.96
N VAL A 110 11.37 -4.35 9.25
CA VAL A 110 11.01 -3.29 8.30
C VAL A 110 12.01 -2.16 8.43
N LYS A 111 12.65 -1.82 7.31
CA LYS A 111 13.54 -0.67 7.20
C LYS A 111 12.74 0.60 7.03
N ASN A 112 12.99 1.59 7.86
CA ASN A 112 12.48 2.94 7.68
C ASN A 112 13.42 3.71 6.72
N LEU A 113 13.01 3.82 5.45
CA LEU A 113 13.81 4.49 4.40
C LEU A 113 13.81 6.01 4.53
N GLU A 114 12.81 6.58 5.20
CA GLU A 114 12.58 8.00 5.36
C GLU A 114 12.34 8.37 6.83
N PRO A 115 13.39 8.37 7.68
CA PRO A 115 13.25 8.53 9.13
C PRO A 115 12.60 9.84 9.59
N THR A 116 12.68 10.89 8.76
CA THR A 116 12.13 12.24 9.06
C THR A 116 10.86 12.56 8.28
N HIS A 117 10.38 11.63 7.44
CA HIS A 117 9.18 11.84 6.65
C HIS A 117 7.93 11.83 7.55
N PRO A 118 6.94 12.75 7.37
CA PRO A 118 5.76 12.84 8.23
C PRO A 118 4.99 11.52 8.38
N LEU A 119 4.86 10.77 7.29
CA LEU A 119 4.16 9.47 7.32
C LEU A 119 4.88 8.42 8.16
N ASN A 120 6.18 8.55 8.36
CA ASN A 120 6.99 7.62 9.14
C ASN A 120 7.21 8.09 10.60
N ALA A 121 6.58 9.19 11.01
CA ALA A 121 6.72 9.73 12.37
C ALA A 121 6.40 8.70 13.47
N ALA A 122 5.48 7.77 13.20
CA ALA A 122 5.11 6.69 14.11
C ALA A 122 6.28 5.78 14.52
N PHE A 123 7.32 5.69 13.70
CA PHE A 123 8.47 4.82 13.93
C PHE A 123 9.64 5.52 14.63
N ALA A 124 9.49 6.82 14.96
CA ALA A 124 10.49 7.62 15.66
C ALA A 124 11.90 7.53 15.05
N GLY A 125 11.96 7.49 13.72
CA GLY A 125 13.21 7.41 12.96
C GLY A 125 13.90 6.03 12.95
N LYS A 126 13.26 4.99 13.51
CA LYS A 126 13.84 3.66 13.67
C LYS A 126 13.22 2.63 12.74
N ASP A 127 13.98 1.58 12.46
CA ASP A 127 13.46 0.32 11.92
C ASP A 127 12.60 -0.37 12.99
N PHE A 128 11.68 -1.24 12.56
CA PHE A 128 10.78 -1.95 13.48
C PHE A 128 10.56 -3.39 13.02
N GLU A 129 9.95 -4.20 13.88
CA GLU A 129 9.65 -5.60 13.59
C GLU A 129 8.15 -5.86 13.61
N VAL A 130 7.68 -6.64 12.66
CA VAL A 130 6.30 -7.15 12.60
C VAL A 130 6.31 -8.59 12.07
N ALA A 131 5.25 -9.35 12.33
CA ALA A 131 4.99 -10.61 11.66
C ALA A 131 3.86 -10.39 10.67
N ASP A 132 4.14 -10.58 9.38
CA ASP A 132 3.15 -10.44 8.32
C ASP A 132 3.53 -11.21 7.06
N GLU A 133 2.68 -11.18 6.06
CA GLU A 133 2.93 -11.67 4.71
C GLU A 133 3.62 -10.57 3.90
N ILE A 134 4.71 -10.92 3.21
CA ILE A 134 5.53 -9.95 2.48
C ILE A 134 5.38 -10.16 0.99
N TYR A 135 4.99 -9.08 0.32
CA TYR A 135 4.74 -9.06 -1.11
C TYR A 135 5.99 -8.82 -1.93
N GLN A 136 6.01 -9.50 -3.07
CA GLN A 136 6.83 -9.16 -4.23
C GLN A 136 5.93 -8.58 -5.32
N PHE A 137 6.50 -7.63 -6.06
CA PHE A 137 5.81 -6.96 -7.15
C PHE A 137 6.41 -7.35 -8.51
N ARG A 138 5.65 -7.20 -9.56
CA ARG A 138 6.16 -7.38 -10.93
C ARG A 138 7.34 -6.44 -11.16
N LYS A 139 8.33 -6.92 -11.90
CA LYS A 139 9.63 -6.25 -12.08
C LYS A 139 9.54 -4.84 -12.68
N ASP A 140 8.52 -4.61 -13.50
CA ASP A 140 8.22 -3.37 -14.19
C ASP A 140 7.29 -2.43 -13.40
N THR A 141 7.01 -2.76 -12.14
CA THR A 141 6.16 -1.98 -11.24
C THR A 141 6.84 -1.75 -9.89
N ALA A 142 6.27 -0.93 -9.02
CA ALA A 142 6.81 -0.59 -7.69
C ALA A 142 8.28 -0.09 -7.72
N SER A 143 8.60 0.74 -8.71
CA SER A 143 9.95 1.28 -8.91
C SER A 143 10.24 2.45 -7.95
N ALA A 144 11.41 2.41 -7.31
CA ALA A 144 11.90 3.53 -6.50
C ALA A 144 12.32 4.75 -7.33
N ASP A 145 12.52 4.59 -8.64
CA ASP A 145 12.83 5.70 -9.55
C ASP A 145 11.58 6.51 -9.91
N GLU A 146 10.40 5.93 -9.68
CA GLU A 146 9.11 6.55 -10.02
C GLU A 146 8.30 6.95 -8.79
N ARG A 147 8.61 6.41 -7.61
CA ARG A 147 7.79 6.56 -6.39
C ARG A 147 8.62 6.88 -5.17
N ARG A 148 8.03 7.58 -4.22
CA ARG A 148 8.64 7.84 -2.92
C ARG A 148 8.52 6.63 -2.02
N MET A 149 9.58 5.83 -1.93
CA MET A 149 9.62 4.66 -1.03
C MET A 149 9.77 5.09 0.43
N LEU A 150 8.85 4.66 1.28
CA LEU A 150 8.81 4.98 2.72
C LEU A 150 9.38 3.84 3.56
N LEU A 151 8.98 2.61 3.24
CA LEU A 151 9.34 1.41 3.99
C LEU A 151 9.76 0.30 3.02
N SER A 152 10.73 -0.50 3.44
CA SER A 152 11.15 -1.71 2.73
C SER A 152 11.44 -2.85 3.69
N LEU A 153 11.54 -4.08 3.16
CA LEU A 153 12.08 -5.19 3.92
C LEU A 153 13.57 -4.93 4.20
N SER A 154 14.00 -5.12 5.45
CA SER A 154 15.40 -5.10 5.82
C SER A 154 16.11 -6.41 5.41
N GLY A 155 17.45 -6.36 5.18
CA GLY A 155 18.27 -7.50 4.76
C GLY A 155 18.34 -8.68 5.74
N GLU A 156 17.67 -8.60 6.89
CA GLU A 156 17.59 -9.68 7.86
C GLU A 156 16.18 -10.28 7.86
N ILE A 157 16.00 -11.36 7.11
CA ILE A 157 14.83 -12.23 7.28
C ILE A 157 15.14 -13.17 8.42
N VAL A 158 14.43 -13.00 9.53
CA VAL A 158 14.72 -13.72 10.78
C VAL A 158 14.35 -15.20 10.69
N ASP A 159 13.47 -15.59 9.75
CA ASP A 159 13.06 -16.97 9.56
C ASP A 159 13.50 -17.52 8.21
N LYS A 160 14.24 -18.63 8.24
CA LYS A 160 14.69 -19.39 7.06
C LYS A 160 13.58 -20.29 6.52
N GLY A 161 12.32 -19.83 6.52
CA GLY A 161 11.17 -20.56 5.98
C GLY A 161 11.47 -21.16 4.60
N LYS A 162 10.91 -22.31 4.33
CA LYS A 162 11.17 -23.10 3.13
C LYS A 162 11.09 -22.25 1.85
N GLY A 163 12.22 -22.09 1.20
CA GLY A 163 12.23 -22.09 -0.26
C GLY A 163 12.28 -20.76 -0.94
N ASN A 164 12.61 -19.63 -0.32
CA ASN A 164 12.91 -18.49 -1.16
C ASN A 164 14.20 -17.79 -0.79
N THR A 165 15.17 -18.01 -1.67
CA THR A 165 16.31 -17.14 -1.82
C THR A 165 15.81 -15.82 -2.38
N GLY A 166 15.52 -14.84 -1.53
CA GLY A 166 15.25 -13.48 -1.96
C GLY A 166 16.38 -13.04 -2.88
N LYS A 167 16.06 -12.57 -4.08
CA LYS A 167 17.03 -11.94 -4.95
C LYS A 167 17.48 -10.65 -4.27
N GLU A 168 18.74 -10.26 -4.48
CA GLU A 168 19.19 -8.93 -4.08
C GLU A 168 18.27 -7.86 -4.70
N GLY A 169 17.92 -6.86 -3.92
CA GLY A 169 17.09 -5.77 -4.41
C GLY A 169 16.29 -5.06 -3.32
N LEU A 170 15.57 -4.06 -3.73
CA LEU A 170 14.59 -3.39 -2.89
C LEU A 170 13.32 -4.23 -2.84
N TYR A 171 12.78 -4.43 -1.64
CA TYR A 171 11.47 -5.05 -1.40
C TYR A 171 10.57 -4.01 -0.74
N PRO A 172 9.86 -3.21 -1.55
CA PRO A 172 9.01 -2.14 -1.04
C PRO A 172 7.90 -2.69 -0.15
N ILE A 173 7.62 -1.98 0.95
CA ILE A 173 6.50 -2.26 1.84
C ILE A 173 5.49 -1.11 1.79
N ALA A 174 5.95 0.14 1.75
CA ALA A 174 5.06 1.27 1.63
C ALA A 174 5.68 2.38 0.76
N TRP A 175 4.82 3.09 0.03
CA TRP A 175 5.22 4.20 -0.82
C TRP A 175 4.12 5.25 -0.96
N LEU A 176 4.55 6.43 -1.43
CA LEU A 176 3.70 7.47 -1.96
C LEU A 176 3.89 7.62 -3.46
N ASP A 177 2.84 8.07 -4.11
CA ASP A 177 2.83 8.43 -5.51
C ASP A 177 1.82 9.54 -5.78
N LYS A 178 1.83 10.05 -7.01
CA LYS A 178 0.81 10.92 -7.58
C LYS A 178 0.30 10.33 -8.88
N TYR A 179 -0.99 10.51 -9.14
CA TYR A 179 -1.59 10.13 -10.41
C TYR A 179 -2.53 11.24 -10.89
N GLY A 180 -2.11 12.01 -11.90
CA GLY A 180 -2.70 13.32 -12.17
C GLY A 180 -2.51 14.23 -10.97
N GLU A 181 -3.60 14.83 -10.48
CA GLU A 181 -3.59 15.64 -9.25
C GLU A 181 -3.83 14.80 -7.98
N GLY A 182 -4.14 13.50 -8.13
CA GLY A 182 -4.47 12.61 -7.04
C GLY A 182 -3.27 12.19 -6.19
N ARG A 183 -3.53 11.89 -4.92
CA ARG A 183 -2.55 11.47 -3.94
C ARG A 183 -2.71 9.98 -3.64
N ILE A 184 -1.62 9.24 -3.76
CA ILE A 184 -1.61 7.80 -3.62
C ILE A 184 -0.78 7.40 -2.40
N PHE A 185 -1.34 6.56 -1.55
CA PHE A 185 -0.61 5.88 -0.49
C PHE A 185 -0.84 4.38 -0.59
N TYR A 186 0.22 3.61 -0.53
CA TYR A 186 0.15 2.15 -0.45
C TYR A 186 0.99 1.61 0.69
N CYS A 187 0.47 0.57 1.38
CA CYS A 187 1.22 -0.22 2.34
C CYS A 187 0.86 -1.70 2.22
N SER A 188 1.84 -2.56 2.00
CA SER A 188 1.64 -4.00 1.82
C SER A 188 1.38 -4.77 3.12
N LEU A 189 1.61 -4.19 4.28
CA LEU A 189 1.23 -4.80 5.56
C LEU A 189 -0.30 -4.93 5.64
N GLY A 190 -0.80 -5.96 6.33
CA GLY A 190 -2.23 -6.13 6.56
C GLY A 190 -2.82 -7.50 6.27
N HIS A 191 -1.98 -8.55 6.17
CA HIS A 191 -2.48 -9.94 6.09
C HIS A 191 -3.00 -10.42 7.43
N ARG A 192 -2.26 -10.14 8.51
CA ARG A 192 -2.59 -10.59 9.85
C ARG A 192 -3.45 -9.58 10.59
N ASP A 193 -4.38 -10.09 11.40
CA ASP A 193 -5.25 -9.26 12.23
C ASP A 193 -4.45 -8.35 13.19
N GLU A 194 -3.32 -8.84 13.72
CA GLU A 194 -2.48 -8.10 14.65
C GLU A 194 -1.89 -6.82 14.05
N ILE A 195 -1.72 -6.77 12.73
CA ILE A 195 -1.25 -5.57 12.02
C ILE A 195 -2.24 -4.42 12.21
N TYR A 196 -3.53 -4.70 12.14
CA TYR A 196 -4.59 -3.70 12.31
C TYR A 196 -4.79 -3.23 13.76
N TRP A 197 -4.06 -3.81 14.70
CA TRP A 197 -4.04 -3.40 16.11
C TRP A 197 -2.64 -2.95 16.57
N ASN A 198 -1.65 -2.96 15.66
CA ASN A 198 -0.32 -2.45 15.96
C ASN A 198 -0.32 -0.91 15.98
N PRO A 199 -0.03 -0.26 17.13
CA PRO A 199 -0.18 1.19 17.24
C PRO A 199 0.72 2.00 16.28
N GLN A 200 1.91 1.49 15.94
CA GLN A 200 2.81 2.16 15.02
C GLN A 200 2.30 2.06 13.58
N VAL A 201 1.84 0.87 13.17
CA VAL A 201 1.27 0.65 11.84
C VAL A 201 -0.03 1.43 11.67
N LEU A 202 -0.91 1.45 12.68
CA LEU A 202 -2.14 2.26 12.64
C LEU A 202 -1.86 3.76 12.48
N LYS A 203 -0.85 4.29 13.17
CA LYS A 203 -0.46 5.69 12.99
C LYS A 203 0.11 5.97 11.60
N HIS A 204 0.85 5.01 11.03
CA HIS A 204 1.35 5.11 9.67
C HIS A 204 0.18 5.08 8.65
N TYR A 205 -0.80 4.20 8.84
CA TYR A 205 -2.02 4.18 8.02
C TYR A 205 -2.82 5.48 8.13
N LEU A 206 -2.99 6.00 9.34
CA LEU A 206 -3.65 7.29 9.55
C LEU A 206 -2.95 8.41 8.77
N ALA A 207 -1.64 8.50 8.86
CA ALA A 207 -0.86 9.49 8.14
C ALA A 207 -0.97 9.32 6.61
N GLY A 208 -0.99 8.08 6.12
CA GLY A 208 -1.20 7.77 4.71
C GLY A 208 -2.59 8.17 4.21
N ILE A 209 -3.64 7.91 5.01
CA ILE A 209 -5.00 8.33 4.71
C ILE A 209 -5.11 9.85 4.71
N GLN A 210 -4.56 10.53 5.71
CA GLN A 210 -4.56 12.00 5.77
C GLN A 210 -3.79 12.63 4.60
N TYR A 211 -2.68 12.02 4.16
CA TYR A 211 -1.98 12.44 2.93
C TYR A 211 -2.90 12.29 1.71
N ALA A 212 -3.56 11.15 1.56
CA ALA A 212 -4.47 10.91 0.44
C ALA A 212 -5.66 11.90 0.43
N LEU A 213 -6.19 12.23 1.60
CA LEU A 213 -7.25 13.24 1.77
C LEU A 213 -6.75 14.69 1.51
N GLY A 214 -5.43 14.93 1.59
CA GLY A 214 -4.84 16.26 1.46
C GLY A 214 -4.74 17.03 2.78
N ASP A 215 -5.02 16.38 3.91
CA ASP A 215 -4.95 16.96 5.26
C ASP A 215 -3.52 16.95 5.82
N LEU A 216 -2.67 16.09 5.29
CA LEU A 216 -1.25 16.00 5.63
C LEU A 216 -0.40 16.30 4.40
N ASP A 217 0.30 17.43 4.42
CA ASP A 217 1.26 17.75 3.36
C ASP A 217 2.57 16.95 3.57
N ALA A 218 3.01 16.27 2.51
CA ALA A 218 4.20 15.44 2.53
C ALA A 218 4.82 15.32 1.14
N ALA A 219 6.15 15.26 1.07
CA ALA A 219 6.86 15.07 -0.19
C ALA A 219 6.56 13.68 -0.78
N ALA A 220 6.08 13.64 -2.01
CA ALA A 220 5.78 12.41 -2.73
C ALA A 220 6.68 12.18 -3.95
N GLU A 221 7.51 13.14 -4.29
CA GLU A 221 8.45 13.03 -5.40
C GLU A 221 9.41 11.86 -5.14
N PRO A 222 9.77 11.08 -6.17
CA PRO A 222 10.73 9.99 -6.06
C PRO A 222 12.04 10.45 -5.40
N LYS A 223 12.60 9.58 -4.58
CA LYS A 223 13.91 9.79 -3.98
C LYS A 223 14.76 8.55 -4.12
N LYS A 224 15.98 8.73 -4.56
CA LYS A 224 16.91 7.62 -4.75
C LYS A 224 17.13 6.85 -3.44
N VAL A 225 16.83 5.56 -3.47
CA VAL A 225 17.10 4.64 -2.36
C VAL A 225 18.55 4.16 -2.46
N SER A 226 19.27 4.18 -1.35
CA SER A 226 20.65 3.67 -1.32
C SER A 226 20.68 2.16 -1.54
N SER A 227 21.65 1.65 -2.30
CA SER A 227 21.87 0.22 -2.44
C SER A 227 22.22 -0.48 -1.13
N THR A 228 22.63 0.27 -0.10
CA THR A 228 22.86 -0.27 1.26
C THR A 228 21.54 -0.65 1.96
N ASP A 229 20.42 -0.08 1.51
CA ASP A 229 19.09 -0.36 2.02
C ASP A 229 18.40 -1.54 1.29
N PHE A 230 19.06 -2.09 0.29
CA PHE A 230 18.58 -3.26 -0.44
C PHE A 230 18.80 -4.54 0.35
N LEU A 231 17.84 -5.46 0.21
CA LEU A 231 18.00 -6.82 0.70
C LEU A 231 19.22 -7.45 0.01
N ARG A 232 20.20 -7.91 0.79
CA ARG A 232 21.34 -8.65 0.28
C ARG A 232 20.98 -10.13 0.21
N GLY A 233 21.26 -10.77 -0.92
CA GLY A 233 20.97 -12.18 -1.13
C GLY A 233 21.61 -13.06 -0.05
N THR A 234 20.98 -14.15 0.31
CA THR A 234 21.31 -15.05 1.43
C THR A 234 22.66 -15.77 1.31
N LYS A 235 23.44 -15.53 0.26
CA LYS A 235 24.77 -16.15 0.09
C LYS A 235 25.79 -15.76 1.16
N ASN A 236 25.56 -14.66 1.90
CA ASN A 236 26.50 -14.16 2.91
C ASN A 236 26.12 -14.45 4.36
N LEU A 237 25.01 -15.17 4.63
CA LEU A 237 24.61 -15.53 6.00
C LEU A 237 25.16 -16.90 6.46
N ALA A 238 25.87 -17.62 5.60
CA ALA A 238 26.44 -18.94 5.92
C ALA A 238 27.93 -18.90 6.34
N SER A 239 28.53 -17.72 6.41
CA SER A 239 29.96 -17.58 6.76
C SER A 239 30.19 -16.47 7.80
N LYS A 240 29.61 -16.65 8.99
CA LYS A 240 30.13 -16.08 10.24
C LYS A 240 29.70 -16.96 11.41
#